data_5ca47259a7623edca7424d6fe87b277e
#
_entry.id   5ca47259a7623edca7424d6fe87b277e
#
_cell.length_a   1.000
_cell.length_b   1.000
_cell.length_c   1.000
_cell.angle_alpha   90.00
_cell.angle_beta   90.00
_cell.angle_gamma   90.00
#
_symmetry.space_group_name_H-M   'P 1'
#
loop_
_entity.id
_entity.type
_entity.pdbx_description
1 polymer ?
#
loop_
_entity_poly.entity_id
_entity_poly.type
_entity_poly.pdbx_seq_one_letter_code
_entity_poly.pdbx_strand_id
1 'polypeptide(L)'
;NVPGGSEDDLYLNVAYKLKQATDLLPAGYSVARQQLAVRSGTKPAAGFAADAGRVKTYENIAFYELTAGRVKAVFNRSTGWLDSYKAEGVEMLKAGYSLRPNFWRAPTDNDFGANLQTKYAVWKQPAMELQEMTLAQAGAGAGSAAVTALYKLPELSATLEMRYEMNGAGQLSVTEKLTADPARKDIPDMFRFGMQLVMPEHFDRIEIGRASCRERVSR
;
A
#
# COMPACT_ATOMS: atom_id res chain seq x y z
N ASN A 1 -34.90 -8.42 10.34
CA ASN A 1 -34.91 -7.08 9.74
C ASN A 1 -33.49 -6.67 9.44
N VAL A 2 -33.22 -6.35 8.17
CA VAL A 2 -31.94 -5.75 7.74
C VAL A 2 -31.99 -4.27 8.08
N PRO A 3 -31.02 -3.71 8.85
CA PRO A 3 -31.00 -2.28 9.14
C PRO A 3 -31.02 -1.46 7.84
N GLY A 4 -32.00 -0.55 7.71
CA GLY A 4 -32.10 0.36 6.57
C GLY A 4 -31.17 1.57 6.78
N GLY A 5 -30.68 2.17 5.68
CA GLY A 5 -30.13 3.52 5.67
C GLY A 5 -28.66 3.70 6.08
N SER A 6 -27.86 2.66 6.22
CA SER A 6 -26.40 2.79 6.40
C SER A 6 -25.67 2.81 5.05
N GLU A 7 -24.74 3.75 4.88
CA GLU A 7 -23.83 3.80 3.73
C GLU A 7 -22.71 2.74 3.82
N ASP A 8 -22.66 1.98 4.90
CA ASP A 8 -21.64 0.97 5.17
C ASP A 8 -21.98 -0.37 4.51
N ASP A 9 -20.96 -1.18 4.27
CA ASP A 9 -21.10 -2.58 3.88
C ASP A 9 -21.84 -3.37 4.97
N LEU A 10 -22.77 -4.22 4.55
CA LEU A 10 -23.50 -5.11 5.46
C LEU A 10 -23.18 -6.57 5.13
N TYR A 11 -22.73 -7.30 6.13
CA TYR A 11 -22.42 -8.72 6.02
C TYR A 11 -23.23 -9.55 6.99
N LEU A 12 -23.70 -10.72 6.53
CA LEU A 12 -24.27 -11.75 7.38
C LEU A 12 -23.16 -12.76 7.74
N ASN A 13 -22.87 -12.86 9.03
CA ASN A 13 -21.94 -13.87 9.55
C ASN A 13 -22.71 -15.07 10.05
N VAL A 14 -22.51 -16.21 9.42
CA VAL A 14 -23.08 -17.50 9.82
C VAL A 14 -21.99 -18.34 10.49
N ALA A 15 -22.28 -18.87 11.67
CA ALA A 15 -21.39 -19.76 12.38
C ALA A 15 -22.11 -21.02 12.83
N TYR A 16 -21.58 -22.18 12.47
CA TYR A 16 -22.02 -23.48 12.97
C TYR A 16 -21.22 -23.81 14.22
N LYS A 17 -21.91 -24.04 15.33
CA LYS A 17 -21.28 -24.29 16.61
C LYS A 17 -21.72 -25.66 17.17
N LEU A 18 -20.80 -26.35 17.85
CA LEU A 18 -21.13 -27.56 18.59
C LEU A 18 -22.12 -27.23 19.71
N LYS A 19 -23.22 -27.98 19.78
CA LYS A 19 -24.20 -27.87 20.88
C LYS A 19 -23.67 -28.49 22.17
N GLN A 20 -22.88 -29.53 22.05
CA GLN A 20 -22.27 -30.28 23.15
C GLN A 20 -20.79 -30.41 22.95
N ALA A 21 -20.04 -30.57 24.05
CA ALA A 21 -18.62 -30.87 23.97
C ALA A 21 -18.40 -32.27 23.38
N THR A 22 -17.28 -32.43 22.65
CA THR A 22 -16.72 -33.71 22.24
C THR A 22 -15.43 -33.94 23.02
N ASP A 23 -14.79 -35.09 22.85
CA ASP A 23 -13.50 -35.40 23.51
C ASP A 23 -12.40 -34.37 23.13
N LEU A 24 -12.49 -33.75 21.97
CA LEU A 24 -11.46 -32.83 21.45
C LEU A 24 -11.90 -31.35 21.46
N LEU A 25 -13.19 -31.05 21.46
CA LEU A 25 -13.69 -29.69 21.23
C LEU A 25 -14.77 -29.33 22.26
N PRO A 26 -14.73 -28.14 22.87
CA PRO A 26 -15.73 -27.71 23.84
C PRO A 26 -17.06 -27.38 23.18
N ALA A 27 -18.14 -27.42 23.96
CA ALA A 27 -19.44 -26.87 23.54
C ALA A 27 -19.28 -25.40 23.13
N GLY A 28 -19.98 -24.98 22.09
CA GLY A 28 -19.86 -23.63 21.51
C GLY A 28 -18.69 -23.45 20.54
N TYR A 29 -17.82 -24.45 20.39
CA TYR A 29 -16.77 -24.39 19.38
C TYR A 29 -17.34 -24.22 17.97
N SER A 30 -16.79 -23.27 17.19
CA SER A 30 -17.25 -22.98 15.83
C SER A 30 -16.55 -23.89 14.82
N VAL A 31 -17.28 -24.88 14.30
CA VAL A 31 -16.78 -25.87 13.33
C VAL A 31 -16.74 -25.34 11.90
N ALA A 32 -17.57 -24.34 11.59
CA ALA A 32 -17.58 -23.65 10.30
C ALA A 32 -18.06 -22.23 10.46
N ARG A 33 -17.55 -21.35 9.61
CA ARG A 33 -17.97 -19.94 9.52
C ARG A 33 -18.05 -19.55 8.06
N GLN A 34 -19.06 -18.73 7.76
CA GLN A 34 -19.22 -18.12 6.45
C GLN A 34 -19.68 -16.68 6.61
N GLN A 35 -19.13 -15.80 5.81
CA GLN A 35 -19.56 -14.42 5.69
C GLN A 35 -20.18 -14.21 4.31
N LEU A 36 -21.39 -13.71 4.28
CA LEU A 36 -22.16 -13.41 3.07
C LEU A 36 -22.34 -11.91 2.97
N ALA A 37 -21.98 -11.31 1.83
CA ALA A 37 -22.30 -9.91 1.57
C ALA A 37 -23.81 -9.78 1.33
N VAL A 38 -24.47 -8.96 2.14
CA VAL A 38 -25.90 -8.66 2.03
C VAL A 38 -26.13 -7.39 1.23
N ARG A 39 -25.27 -6.41 1.45
CA ARG A 39 -25.28 -5.12 0.77
C ARG A 39 -23.89 -4.54 0.71
N SER A 40 -23.47 -4.06 -0.45
CA SER A 40 -22.29 -3.22 -0.57
C SER A 40 -22.65 -1.78 -0.22
N GLY A 41 -21.84 -1.15 0.62
CA GLY A 41 -22.01 0.24 0.99
C GLY A 41 -21.78 1.16 -0.20
N THR A 42 -22.44 2.30 -0.19
CA THR A 42 -22.20 3.39 -1.14
C THR A 42 -21.13 4.35 -0.67
N LYS A 43 -20.63 4.16 0.57
CA LYS A 43 -19.53 4.96 1.11
C LYS A 43 -18.30 4.77 0.25
N PRO A 44 -17.83 5.79 -0.47
CA PRO A 44 -16.60 5.67 -1.21
C PRO A 44 -15.53 5.19 -0.22
N ALA A 45 -14.71 4.23 -0.63
CA ALA A 45 -13.48 3.92 0.08
C ALA A 45 -12.86 5.27 0.43
N ALA A 46 -12.42 5.47 1.70
CA ALA A 46 -11.97 6.77 2.20
C ALA A 46 -11.16 7.47 1.12
N GLY A 47 -11.86 8.29 0.33
CA GLY A 47 -11.35 8.83 -0.90
C GLY A 47 -10.23 9.78 -0.51
N PHE A 48 -9.26 9.88 -1.36
CA PHE A 48 -8.33 10.99 -1.37
C PHE A 48 -9.18 12.26 -1.62
N ALA A 49 -9.73 12.80 -0.55
CA ALA A 49 -10.64 13.93 -0.63
C ALA A 49 -9.85 15.17 -1.08
N ALA A 50 -10.36 15.87 -2.08
CA ALA A 50 -9.95 17.26 -2.31
C ALA A 50 -10.39 18.07 -1.09
N ASP A 51 -9.48 18.23 -0.13
CA ASP A 51 -9.78 18.93 1.12
C ASP A 51 -9.37 20.40 1.04
N ALA A 52 -10.02 21.24 1.87
CA ALA A 52 -9.84 22.67 1.96
C ALA A 52 -8.47 23.12 2.48
N GLY A 53 -7.59 22.21 2.86
CA GLY A 53 -6.23 22.50 3.30
C GLY A 53 -5.29 22.83 2.13
N ARG A 54 -4.14 23.41 2.48
CA ARG A 54 -3.07 23.72 1.50
C ARG A 54 -1.90 22.78 1.70
N VAL A 55 -1.32 22.30 0.60
CA VAL A 55 -0.02 21.62 0.59
C VAL A 55 1.07 22.65 0.26
N LYS A 56 2.05 22.76 1.13
CA LYS A 56 3.27 23.53 0.89
C LYS A 56 4.32 22.59 0.30
N THR A 57 5.02 23.07 -0.71
CA THR A 57 6.13 22.36 -1.32
C THR A 57 7.43 23.10 -1.03
N TYR A 58 8.49 22.33 -0.81
CA TYR A 58 9.85 22.83 -0.76
C TYR A 58 10.76 21.92 -1.57
N GLU A 59 11.72 22.50 -2.27
CA GLU A 59 12.69 21.75 -3.05
C GLU A 59 14.11 22.29 -2.89
N ASN A 60 15.07 21.39 -2.95
CA ASN A 60 16.46 21.71 -3.08
C ASN A 60 17.17 20.63 -3.93
N ILE A 61 18.48 20.66 -4.02
CA ILE A 61 19.24 19.70 -4.81
C ILE A 61 19.10 18.25 -4.33
N ALA A 62 18.84 18.05 -3.02
CA ALA A 62 18.84 16.73 -2.38
C ALA A 62 17.44 16.11 -2.29
N PHE A 63 16.39 16.91 -2.08
CA PHE A 63 15.07 16.39 -1.82
C PHE A 63 13.91 17.31 -2.26
N TYR A 64 12.73 16.71 -2.43
CA TYR A 64 11.44 17.38 -2.43
C TYR A 64 10.74 17.15 -1.08
N GLU A 65 10.03 18.16 -0.60
CA GLU A 65 9.23 18.07 0.63
C GLU A 65 7.80 18.53 0.35
N LEU A 66 6.83 17.75 0.81
CA LEU A 66 5.41 18.12 0.86
C LEU A 66 5.01 18.26 2.32
N THR A 67 4.32 19.35 2.64
CA THR A 67 3.82 19.61 4.01
C THR A 67 2.37 20.04 3.98
N ALA A 68 1.50 19.36 4.73
CA ALA A 68 0.11 19.71 4.96
C ALA A 68 -0.20 19.65 6.45
N GLY A 69 -0.48 20.82 7.07
CA GLY A 69 -0.69 20.92 8.51
C GLY A 69 0.53 20.40 9.30
N ARG A 70 0.34 19.28 10.02
CA ARG A 70 1.38 18.64 10.84
C ARG A 70 1.92 17.34 10.17
N VAL A 71 1.60 17.13 8.90
CA VAL A 71 2.08 16.00 8.11
C VAL A 71 3.15 16.47 7.13
N LYS A 72 4.25 15.73 7.05
CA LYS A 72 5.41 16.02 6.20
C LYS A 72 5.87 14.75 5.50
N ALA A 73 6.09 14.84 4.19
CA ALA A 73 6.70 13.80 3.36
C ALA A 73 7.97 14.33 2.70
N VAL A 74 9.05 13.56 2.77
CA VAL A 74 10.36 13.92 2.18
C VAL A 74 10.79 12.86 1.20
N PHE A 75 11.11 13.30 -0.02
CA PHE A 75 11.47 12.44 -1.15
C PHE A 75 12.91 12.74 -1.58
N ASN A 76 13.72 11.72 -1.62
CA ASN A 76 15.12 11.82 -2.02
C ASN A 76 15.26 11.92 -3.55
N ARG A 77 15.87 12.99 -4.03
CA ARG A 77 15.99 13.25 -5.48
C ARG A 77 17.00 12.36 -6.19
N SER A 78 17.93 11.75 -5.47
CA SER A 78 18.89 10.84 -6.08
C SER A 78 18.36 9.43 -6.27
N THR A 79 17.36 9.03 -5.45
CA THR A 79 16.79 7.69 -5.47
C THR A 79 15.34 7.66 -5.93
N GLY A 80 14.63 8.79 -5.85
CA GLY A 80 13.19 8.89 -6.13
C GLY A 80 12.29 8.37 -5.02
N TRP A 81 12.84 7.88 -3.90
CA TRP A 81 12.07 7.24 -2.84
C TRP A 81 11.55 8.21 -1.79
N LEU A 82 10.44 7.82 -1.15
CA LEU A 82 9.96 8.45 0.07
C LEU A 82 10.81 7.97 1.25
N ASP A 83 11.65 8.86 1.78
CA ASP A 83 12.61 8.56 2.86
C ASP A 83 12.10 8.96 4.25
N SER A 84 11.10 9.83 4.33
CA SER A 84 10.49 10.24 5.61
C SER A 84 9.01 10.57 5.39
N TYR A 85 8.17 10.07 6.28
CA TYR A 85 6.78 10.42 6.37
C TYR A 85 6.40 10.62 7.84
N LYS A 86 6.22 11.87 8.22
CA LYS A 86 5.90 12.26 9.61
C LYS A 86 4.46 12.72 9.72
N ALA A 87 3.75 12.21 10.71
CA ALA A 87 2.44 12.71 11.10
C ALA A 87 2.46 13.08 12.58
N GLU A 88 1.99 14.28 12.94
CA GLU A 88 1.97 14.79 14.30
C GLU A 88 3.36 14.74 14.99
N GLY A 89 4.43 14.89 14.22
CA GLY A 89 5.82 14.80 14.70
C GLY A 89 6.38 13.39 14.84
N VAL A 90 5.56 12.35 14.60
CA VAL A 90 5.97 10.95 14.68
C VAL A 90 6.41 10.46 13.31
N GLU A 91 7.62 9.88 13.24
CA GLU A 91 8.12 9.26 12.02
C GLU A 91 7.46 7.90 11.79
N MET A 92 6.92 7.69 10.58
CA MET A 92 6.24 6.46 10.19
C MET A 92 7.18 5.48 9.48
N LEU A 93 8.32 5.94 8.98
CA LEU A 93 9.33 5.11 8.33
C LEU A 93 10.49 4.86 9.28
N LYS A 94 10.96 3.62 9.37
CA LYS A 94 12.17 3.29 10.13
C LYS A 94 13.37 4.00 9.50
N ALA A 95 14.22 4.60 10.31
CA ALA A 95 15.43 5.30 9.86
C ALA A 95 16.29 4.42 8.94
N GLY A 96 16.69 4.96 7.79
CA GLY A 96 17.46 4.23 6.77
C GLY A 96 16.62 3.33 5.86
N TYR A 97 15.31 3.32 6.02
CA TYR A 97 14.38 2.61 5.14
C TYR A 97 13.50 3.61 4.40
N SER A 98 13.19 3.30 3.14
CA SER A 98 12.28 4.06 2.29
C SER A 98 11.07 3.20 1.96
N LEU A 99 9.96 3.83 1.56
CA LEU A 99 8.87 3.11 0.92
C LEU A 99 9.33 2.67 -0.47
N ARG A 100 9.32 1.35 -0.73
CA ARG A 100 9.85 0.78 -1.98
C ARG A 100 8.89 -0.19 -2.62
N PRO A 101 8.90 -0.29 -3.97
CA PRO A 101 8.22 -1.36 -4.68
C PRO A 101 8.71 -2.74 -4.23
N ASN A 102 7.80 -3.70 -4.24
CA ASN A 102 8.12 -5.07 -3.88
C ASN A 102 7.32 -6.07 -4.74
N PHE A 103 8.04 -6.81 -5.55
CA PHE A 103 7.48 -7.81 -6.47
C PHE A 103 7.72 -9.24 -5.98
N TRP A 104 8.25 -9.41 -4.77
CA TRP A 104 8.66 -10.69 -4.21
C TRP A 104 7.97 -11.01 -2.90
N ARG A 105 7.68 -12.28 -2.67
CA ARG A 105 7.31 -12.85 -1.36
C ARG A 105 8.16 -14.08 -1.07
N ALA A 106 8.19 -14.53 0.16
CA ALA A 106 8.78 -15.82 0.51
C ALA A 106 8.08 -16.94 -0.28
N PRO A 107 8.83 -17.79 -0.98
CA PRO A 107 8.28 -18.96 -1.66
C PRO A 107 7.66 -19.94 -0.66
N THR A 108 6.57 -20.59 -1.08
CA THR A 108 5.95 -21.71 -0.37
C THR A 108 6.48 -23.05 -0.91
N ASP A 109 6.12 -24.15 -0.24
CA ASP A 109 6.50 -25.49 -0.70
C ASP A 109 6.00 -25.79 -2.13
N ASN A 110 4.81 -25.31 -2.46
CA ASN A 110 4.27 -25.43 -3.83
C ASN A 110 5.09 -24.64 -4.85
N ASP A 111 5.59 -23.46 -4.49
CA ASP A 111 6.46 -22.67 -5.34
C ASP A 111 7.79 -23.40 -5.59
N PHE A 112 8.37 -24.00 -4.55
CA PHE A 112 9.57 -24.82 -4.68
C PHE A 112 9.34 -26.03 -5.57
N GLY A 113 8.22 -26.73 -5.42
CA GLY A 113 7.84 -27.87 -6.26
C GLY A 113 7.73 -27.50 -7.74
N ALA A 114 7.26 -26.28 -8.05
CA ALA A 114 7.15 -25.75 -9.42
C ALA A 114 8.41 -25.00 -9.89
N ASN A 115 9.46 -24.90 -9.06
CA ASN A 115 10.70 -24.14 -9.30
C ASN A 115 10.45 -22.65 -9.59
N LEU A 116 9.42 -22.05 -8.98
CA LEU A 116 9.05 -20.65 -9.22
C LEU A 116 10.07 -19.67 -8.64
N GLN A 117 10.71 -20.01 -7.52
CA GLN A 117 11.77 -19.20 -6.91
C GLN A 117 12.95 -18.94 -7.85
N THR A 118 13.20 -19.84 -8.81
CA THR A 118 14.20 -19.68 -9.86
C THR A 118 13.62 -18.98 -11.10
N LYS A 119 12.45 -19.41 -11.53
CA LYS A 119 11.78 -18.85 -12.72
C LYS A 119 11.49 -17.35 -12.58
N TYR A 120 11.11 -16.91 -11.37
CA TYR A 120 10.70 -15.52 -11.07
C TYR A 120 11.80 -14.71 -10.40
N ALA A 121 13.03 -15.25 -10.31
CA ALA A 121 14.14 -14.64 -9.56
C ALA A 121 14.45 -13.18 -9.97
N VAL A 122 14.25 -12.84 -11.25
CA VAL A 122 14.44 -11.48 -11.78
C VAL A 122 13.61 -10.42 -11.05
N TRP A 123 12.47 -10.82 -10.45
CA TRP A 123 11.59 -9.94 -9.69
C TRP A 123 12.00 -9.75 -8.23
N LYS A 124 12.98 -10.54 -7.74
CA LYS A 124 13.37 -10.46 -6.32
C LYS A 124 14.00 -9.13 -5.94
N GLN A 125 14.89 -8.64 -6.79
CA GLN A 125 15.59 -7.37 -6.63
C GLN A 125 15.94 -6.81 -8.02
N PRO A 126 14.94 -6.39 -8.81
CA PRO A 126 15.22 -5.83 -10.13
C PRO A 126 16.01 -4.52 -9.99
N ALA A 127 16.96 -4.31 -10.90
CA ALA A 127 17.62 -3.01 -11.00
C ALA A 127 16.58 -1.95 -11.37
N MET A 128 16.57 -0.85 -10.61
CA MET A 128 15.66 0.28 -10.84
C MET A 128 16.51 1.55 -11.02
N GLU A 129 16.57 2.04 -12.24
CA GLU A 129 17.32 3.23 -12.61
C GLU A 129 16.38 4.43 -12.65
N LEU A 130 16.54 5.39 -11.73
CA LEU A 130 15.77 6.62 -11.75
C LEU A 130 16.09 7.40 -13.03
N GLN A 131 15.06 7.66 -13.84
CA GLN A 131 15.17 8.41 -15.08
C GLN A 131 14.77 9.86 -14.88
N GLU A 132 13.71 10.09 -14.16
CA GLU A 132 13.12 11.40 -13.96
C GLU A 132 12.42 11.47 -12.61
N MET A 133 12.46 12.66 -12.00
CA MET A 133 11.67 12.96 -10.81
C MET A 133 11.11 14.38 -10.92
N THR A 134 9.80 14.51 -10.81
CA THR A 134 9.08 15.76 -10.94
C THR A 134 8.26 16.09 -9.72
N LEU A 135 8.14 17.39 -9.42
CA LEU A 135 7.25 17.95 -8.42
C LEU A 135 6.17 18.76 -9.12
N ALA A 136 4.94 18.36 -8.98
CA ALA A 136 3.77 19.06 -9.51
C ALA A 136 2.92 19.62 -8.37
N GLN A 137 2.61 20.91 -8.45
CA GLN A 137 1.65 21.56 -7.56
C GLN A 137 0.48 22.07 -8.40
N ALA A 138 -0.74 21.74 -8.02
CA ALA A 138 -1.94 22.17 -8.74
C ALA A 138 -2.25 23.65 -8.45
N GLY A 139 -1.46 24.60 -8.99
CA GLY A 139 -1.66 26.04 -8.88
C GLY A 139 -1.31 26.66 -7.52
N ALA A 140 -1.22 27.97 -7.45
CA ALA A 140 -0.99 28.71 -6.20
C ALA A 140 -2.21 28.58 -5.27
N GLY A 141 -2.05 27.88 -4.15
CA GLY A 141 -3.12 27.62 -3.17
C GLY A 141 -3.84 26.29 -3.35
N ALA A 142 -3.28 25.38 -4.13
CA ALA A 142 -3.87 24.09 -4.43
C ALA A 142 -4.01 23.19 -3.20
N GLY A 143 -5.13 22.48 -3.15
CA GLY A 143 -5.44 21.48 -2.15
C GLY A 143 -4.61 20.20 -2.25
N SER A 144 -3.75 20.05 -3.28
CA SER A 144 -2.86 18.90 -3.40
C SER A 144 -1.54 19.24 -4.10
N ALA A 145 -0.52 18.41 -3.87
CA ALA A 145 0.74 18.39 -4.60
C ALA A 145 1.20 16.95 -4.80
N ALA A 146 1.93 16.70 -5.89
CA ALA A 146 2.38 15.37 -6.24
C ALA A 146 3.86 15.34 -6.61
N VAL A 147 4.53 14.28 -6.17
CA VAL A 147 5.86 13.89 -6.61
C VAL A 147 5.73 12.65 -7.47
N THR A 148 6.33 12.66 -8.66
CA THR A 148 6.35 11.50 -9.56
C THR A 148 7.80 11.13 -9.84
N ALA A 149 8.14 9.86 -9.67
CA ALA A 149 9.43 9.29 -10.00
C ALA A 149 9.26 8.19 -11.06
N LEU A 150 10.02 8.28 -12.14
CA LEU A 150 10.01 7.32 -13.24
C LEU A 150 11.29 6.51 -13.22
N TYR A 151 11.18 5.19 -13.17
CA TYR A 151 12.29 4.26 -13.18
C TYR A 151 12.28 3.39 -14.43
N LYS A 152 13.47 3.11 -14.95
CA LYS A 152 13.69 2.06 -15.93
C LYS A 152 14.10 0.79 -15.20
N LEU A 153 13.53 -0.34 -15.61
CA LEU A 153 13.89 -1.69 -15.16
C LEU A 153 14.52 -2.43 -16.35
N PRO A 154 15.84 -2.33 -16.55
CA PRO A 154 16.49 -2.79 -17.79
C PRO A 154 16.32 -4.28 -18.04
N GLU A 155 16.48 -5.11 -16.98
CA GLU A 155 16.38 -6.58 -17.06
C GLU A 155 14.98 -7.04 -17.45
N LEU A 156 13.96 -6.24 -17.14
CA LEU A 156 12.55 -6.52 -17.38
C LEU A 156 12.01 -5.81 -18.61
N SER A 157 12.81 -4.97 -19.29
CA SER A 157 12.35 -4.08 -20.36
C SER A 157 11.05 -3.37 -19.99
N ALA A 158 11.01 -2.83 -18.78
CA ALA A 158 9.82 -2.21 -18.20
C ALA A 158 10.15 -0.83 -17.65
N THR A 159 9.11 -0.04 -17.46
CA THR A 159 9.16 1.22 -16.70
C THR A 159 8.23 1.14 -15.51
N LEU A 160 8.66 1.74 -14.41
CA LEU A 160 7.88 1.85 -13.18
C LEU A 160 7.68 3.32 -12.86
N GLU A 161 6.43 3.75 -12.78
CA GLU A 161 6.05 5.08 -12.32
C GLU A 161 5.56 4.98 -10.88
N MET A 162 6.16 5.79 -10.02
CA MET A 162 5.74 5.98 -8.63
C MET A 162 5.20 7.39 -8.49
N ARG A 163 3.90 7.54 -8.23
CA ARG A 163 3.25 8.82 -7.98
C ARG A 163 2.80 8.91 -6.55
N TYR A 164 3.28 9.92 -5.85
CA TYR A 164 2.94 10.25 -4.48
C TYR A 164 2.15 11.56 -4.48
N GLU A 165 0.90 11.54 -4.05
CA GLU A 165 0.06 12.74 -4.01
C GLU A 165 -0.41 13.00 -2.58
N MET A 166 -0.12 14.19 -2.09
CA MET A 166 -0.58 14.65 -0.77
C MET A 166 -1.71 15.66 -0.94
N ASN A 167 -2.79 15.49 -0.17
CA ASN A 167 -3.86 16.49 -0.08
C ASN A 167 -3.69 17.41 1.12
N GLY A 168 -4.54 18.46 1.21
CA GLY A 168 -4.50 19.43 2.28
C GLY A 168 -4.78 18.89 3.68
N ALA A 169 -5.40 17.70 3.80
CA ALA A 169 -5.58 16.99 5.05
C ALA A 169 -4.33 16.19 5.47
N GLY A 170 -3.28 16.17 4.65
CA GLY A 170 -2.07 15.40 4.90
C GLY A 170 -2.19 13.91 4.56
N GLN A 171 -3.25 13.49 3.88
CA GLN A 171 -3.32 12.14 3.36
C GLN A 171 -2.35 11.99 2.19
N LEU A 172 -1.59 10.90 2.17
CA LEU A 172 -0.67 10.56 1.09
C LEU A 172 -1.23 9.37 0.31
N SER A 173 -1.57 9.61 -0.95
CA SER A 173 -1.91 8.56 -1.92
C SER A 173 -0.64 8.15 -2.65
N VAL A 174 -0.42 6.84 -2.78
CA VAL A 174 0.71 6.29 -3.52
C VAL A 174 0.19 5.41 -4.63
N THR A 175 0.52 5.75 -5.86
CA THR A 175 0.18 4.99 -7.05
C THR A 175 1.43 4.38 -7.65
N GLU A 176 1.41 3.09 -7.85
CA GLU A 176 2.46 2.32 -8.50
C GLU A 176 1.95 1.80 -9.85
N LYS A 177 2.66 2.12 -10.93
CA LYS A 177 2.31 1.70 -12.29
C LYS A 177 3.50 1.09 -12.99
N LEU A 178 3.44 -0.21 -13.24
CA LEU A 178 4.42 -0.92 -14.05
C LEU A 178 3.92 -1.01 -15.50
N THR A 179 4.77 -0.65 -16.44
CA THR A 179 4.51 -0.78 -17.87
C THR A 179 5.62 -1.62 -18.49
N ALA A 180 5.30 -2.84 -18.88
CA ALA A 180 6.23 -3.74 -19.56
C ALA A 180 6.18 -3.52 -21.08
N ASP A 181 7.28 -3.79 -21.77
CA ASP A 181 7.33 -3.82 -23.22
C ASP A 181 6.50 -5.00 -23.74
N PRO A 182 5.44 -4.77 -24.51
CA PRO A 182 4.56 -5.83 -25.01
C PRO A 182 5.27 -6.78 -26.00
N ALA A 183 6.41 -6.39 -26.55
CA ALA A 183 7.22 -7.23 -27.42
C ALA A 183 8.00 -8.32 -26.64
N ARG A 184 8.25 -8.11 -25.34
CA ARG A 184 8.97 -9.04 -24.48
C ARG A 184 8.01 -10.05 -23.86
N LYS A 185 8.01 -11.28 -24.38
CA LYS A 185 7.16 -12.39 -23.90
C LYS A 185 7.92 -13.39 -23.03
N ASP A 186 9.21 -13.18 -22.86
CA ASP A 186 10.12 -14.01 -22.07
C ASP A 186 10.22 -13.58 -20.60
N ILE A 187 9.60 -12.46 -20.24
CA ILE A 187 9.54 -12.00 -18.86
C ILE A 187 8.56 -12.88 -18.07
N PRO A 188 9.01 -13.53 -17.01
CA PRO A 188 8.13 -14.38 -16.21
C PRO A 188 7.14 -13.55 -15.38
N ASP A 189 6.08 -14.22 -14.94
CA ASP A 189 5.15 -13.64 -13.95
C ASP A 189 5.87 -13.30 -12.65
N MET A 190 5.26 -12.40 -11.87
CA MET A 190 5.77 -12.02 -10.55
C MET A 190 4.93 -12.65 -9.43
N PHE A 191 5.53 -12.86 -8.25
CA PHE A 191 4.81 -13.40 -7.10
C PHE A 191 3.79 -12.42 -6.51
N ARG A 192 4.06 -11.14 -6.59
CA ARG A 192 3.18 -10.07 -6.09
C ARG A 192 3.52 -8.75 -6.78
N PHE A 193 2.57 -7.84 -6.72
CA PHE A 193 2.74 -6.43 -7.06
C PHE A 193 2.34 -5.60 -5.86
N GLY A 194 3.20 -4.71 -5.40
CA GLY A 194 2.91 -3.88 -4.23
C GLY A 194 4.17 -3.26 -3.63
N MET A 195 4.05 -2.76 -2.41
CA MET A 195 5.09 -2.01 -1.74
C MET A 195 5.53 -2.65 -0.43
N GLN A 196 6.74 -2.31 0.00
CA GLN A 196 7.31 -2.63 1.29
C GLN A 196 7.45 -1.36 2.11
N LEU A 197 6.86 -1.38 3.31
CA LEU A 197 6.97 -0.37 4.33
C LEU A 197 7.66 -0.97 5.54
N VAL A 198 8.68 -0.33 6.07
CA VAL A 198 9.31 -0.69 7.33
C VAL A 198 9.03 0.43 8.33
N MET A 199 8.30 0.12 9.38
CA MET A 199 7.93 1.08 10.42
C MET A 199 8.87 0.99 11.62
N PRO A 200 9.01 2.07 12.41
CA PRO A 200 9.70 2.03 13.69
C PRO A 200 9.10 0.99 14.65
N GLU A 201 9.92 0.46 15.53
CA GLU A 201 9.56 -0.65 16.44
C GLU A 201 8.48 -0.32 17.47
N HIS A 202 8.20 0.98 17.71
CA HIS A 202 7.09 1.38 18.58
C HIS A 202 5.69 1.15 17.96
N PHE A 203 5.62 0.82 16.66
CA PHE A 203 4.42 0.31 16.01
C PHE A 203 4.43 -1.22 16.10
N ASP A 204 4.03 -1.74 17.24
CA ASP A 204 4.11 -3.17 17.58
C ASP A 204 2.77 -3.92 17.44
N ARG A 205 1.69 -3.20 17.15
CA ARG A 205 0.34 -3.75 17.01
C ARG A 205 -0.21 -3.59 15.60
N ILE A 206 -0.70 -4.71 15.04
CA ILE A 206 -1.35 -4.75 13.74
C ILE A 206 -2.79 -5.19 13.91
N GLU A 207 -3.75 -4.44 13.38
CA GLU A 207 -5.14 -4.83 13.29
C GLU A 207 -5.49 -5.20 11.83
N ILE A 208 -5.89 -6.46 11.61
CA ILE A 208 -6.26 -6.96 10.30
C ILE A 208 -7.77 -7.14 10.24
N GLY A 209 -8.43 -6.36 9.37
CA GLY A 209 -9.86 -6.48 9.13
C GLY A 209 -10.18 -7.66 8.22
N ARG A 210 -11.12 -8.53 8.62
CA ARG A 210 -11.49 -9.72 7.83
C ARG A 210 -12.35 -9.43 6.61
N ALA A 211 -13.17 -8.38 6.65
CA ALA A 211 -14.20 -8.12 5.63
C ALA A 211 -13.70 -7.36 4.40
N SER A 212 -12.58 -6.64 4.48
CA SER A 212 -12.14 -5.74 3.42
C SER A 212 -10.63 -5.72 3.20
N CYS A 213 -9.86 -6.63 3.78
CA CYS A 213 -8.38 -6.60 3.75
C CYS A 213 -7.79 -5.22 4.12
N ARG A 214 -8.48 -4.46 4.96
CA ARG A 214 -7.98 -3.17 5.45
C ARG A 214 -7.10 -3.43 6.66
N GLU A 215 -5.83 -3.32 6.45
CA GLU A 215 -4.84 -3.32 7.53
C GLU A 215 -4.83 -1.94 8.18
N ARG A 216 -4.89 -1.91 9.51
CA ARG A 216 -4.63 -0.72 10.31
C ARG A 216 -3.44 -0.99 11.21
N VAL A 217 -2.47 -0.10 11.15
CA VAL A 217 -1.36 -0.09 12.10
C VAL A 217 -1.67 0.97 13.15
N SER A 218 -1.67 0.60 14.42
CA SER A 218 -1.91 1.51 15.53
C SER A 218 -0.69 1.59 16.46
N ARG A 219 -0.67 2.65 17.24
CA ARG A 219 0.33 2.93 18.29
C ARG A 219 -0.07 2.24 19.57
#